data_357373f07d0834ef2cc9fa0608fa6be1
#
_entry.id   357373f07d0834ef2cc9fa0608fa6be1
#
_cell.length_a   1.000
_cell.length_b   1.000
_cell.length_c   1.000
_cell.angle_alpha   90.00
_cell.angle_beta   90.00
_cell.angle_gamma   90.00
#
_symmetry.space_group_name_H-M   'P 1'
#
loop_
_entity.id
_entity.type
_entity.pdbx_description
1 polymer ?
#
loop_
_entity_poly.entity_id
_entity_poly.type
_entity_poly.pdbx_seq_one_letter_code
_entity_poly.pdbx_strand_id
1 'polypeptide(L)'
;MDIDAAKELLQCSRRGVLAVNGDDGYPYAVPVNYFYDSDAGKIYFHGARVGHKVDALKSSDKVCFTVYGNETVKEEAWAPFVQSTVVFGRCHLLEEGTEATEILKKIARKYYPN
;
A
#
# COMPACT_ATOMS: atom_id res chain seq x y z
N MET A 1 3.58 -12.15 -14.67
CA MET A 1 4.51 -11.82 -13.57
C MET A 1 4.33 -12.85 -12.45
N ASP A 2 5.41 -13.45 -11.98
CA ASP A 2 5.32 -14.46 -10.93
C ASP A 2 5.21 -13.79 -9.55
N ILE A 3 4.98 -14.61 -8.52
CA ILE A 3 4.76 -14.09 -7.17
C ILE A 3 6.01 -13.42 -6.57
N ASP A 4 7.19 -13.89 -6.93
CA ASP A 4 8.42 -13.27 -6.43
C ASP A 4 8.62 -11.88 -7.05
N ALA A 5 8.32 -11.72 -8.32
CA ALA A 5 8.35 -10.42 -8.99
C ALA A 5 7.30 -9.47 -8.40
N ALA A 6 6.12 -9.99 -8.06
CA ALA A 6 5.08 -9.19 -7.40
C ALA A 6 5.52 -8.69 -6.03
N LYS A 7 6.17 -9.57 -5.25
CA LYS A 7 6.69 -9.19 -3.92
C LYS A 7 7.85 -8.20 -4.03
N GLU A 8 8.71 -8.38 -5.04
CA GLU A 8 9.80 -7.44 -5.28
C GLU A 8 9.27 -6.04 -5.60
N LEU A 9 8.23 -5.95 -6.41
CA LEU A 9 7.61 -4.68 -6.72
C LEU A 9 7.04 -4.01 -5.47
N LEU A 10 6.41 -4.78 -4.57
CA LEU A 10 5.98 -4.27 -3.27
C LEU A 10 7.14 -3.76 -2.43
N GLN A 11 8.27 -4.48 -2.45
CA GLN A 11 9.43 -4.11 -1.65
C GLN A 11 10.08 -2.81 -2.14
N CYS A 12 10.12 -2.61 -3.45
CA CYS A 12 10.88 -1.54 -4.08
C CYS A 12 10.07 -0.29 -4.39
N SER A 13 8.75 -0.39 -4.49
CA SER A 13 7.91 0.75 -4.84
C SER A 13 7.90 1.79 -3.73
N ARG A 14 7.95 3.06 -4.11
CA ARG A 14 8.01 4.14 -3.14
C ARG A 14 6.67 4.42 -2.48
N ARG A 15 5.59 4.36 -3.26
CA ARG A 15 4.23 4.61 -2.76
C ARG A 15 3.26 3.63 -3.38
N GLY A 16 2.17 3.41 -2.67
CA GLY A 16 1.08 2.60 -3.19
C GLY A 16 -0.24 3.33 -3.06
N VAL A 17 -1.28 2.74 -3.61
CA VAL A 17 -2.63 3.27 -3.53
C VAL A 17 -3.47 2.31 -2.71
N LEU A 18 -4.04 2.82 -1.63
CA LEU A 18 -4.97 2.08 -0.78
C LEU A 18 -6.39 2.41 -1.22
N ALA A 19 -7.16 1.38 -1.56
CA ALA A 19 -8.56 1.51 -1.92
C ALA A 19 -9.42 0.87 -0.83
N VAL A 20 -10.40 1.61 -0.36
CA VAL A 20 -11.30 1.18 0.70
C VAL A 20 -12.75 1.39 0.24
N ASN A 21 -13.71 0.79 0.95
CA ASN A 21 -15.12 1.02 0.71
C ASN A 21 -15.52 2.35 1.32
N GLY A 22 -15.83 3.32 0.48
CA GLY A 22 -16.20 4.66 0.92
C GLY A 22 -17.70 4.79 1.16
N ASP A 23 -18.14 6.03 1.33
CA ASP A 23 -19.54 6.35 1.60
C ASP A 23 -20.42 6.17 0.35
N ASP A 24 -21.68 5.87 0.58
CA ASP A 24 -22.70 5.73 -0.48
C ASP A 24 -22.33 4.72 -1.57
N GLY A 25 -21.54 3.70 -1.19
CA GLY A 25 -21.14 2.67 -2.13
C GLY A 25 -20.00 3.06 -3.06
N TYR A 26 -19.46 4.27 -2.93
CA TYR A 26 -18.32 4.70 -3.73
C TYR A 26 -17.02 4.17 -3.14
N PRO A 27 -16.15 3.54 -3.94
CA PRO A 27 -14.82 3.22 -3.45
C PRO A 27 -14.00 4.51 -3.29
N TYR A 28 -13.13 4.50 -2.29
CA TYR A 28 -12.24 5.62 -2.00
C TYR A 28 -10.79 5.13 -2.12
N ALA A 29 -10.01 5.79 -2.95
CA ALA A 29 -8.64 5.40 -3.20
C ALA A 29 -7.71 6.57 -2.94
N VAL A 30 -6.60 6.31 -2.24
CA VAL A 30 -5.67 7.36 -1.84
C VAL A 30 -4.24 6.83 -1.88
N PRO A 31 -3.28 7.62 -2.39
CA PRO A 31 -1.86 7.26 -2.30
C PRO A 31 -1.40 7.28 -0.85
N VAL A 32 -0.57 6.31 -0.47
CA VAL A 32 -0.03 6.21 0.88
C VAL A 32 1.45 5.85 0.85
N ASN A 33 2.17 6.33 1.84
CA ASN A 33 3.49 5.83 2.16
C ASN A 33 3.32 4.53 2.96
N TYR A 34 4.12 3.52 2.65
CA TYR A 34 3.94 2.21 3.28
C TYR A 34 5.28 1.52 3.52
N PHE A 35 5.23 0.48 4.33
CA PHE A 35 6.34 -0.46 4.54
C PHE A 35 5.81 -1.87 4.36
N TYR A 36 6.46 -2.65 3.49
CA TYR A 36 6.14 -4.05 3.29
C TYR A 36 7.09 -4.90 4.13
N ASP A 37 6.53 -5.65 5.07
CA ASP A 37 7.26 -6.63 5.87
C ASP A 37 7.11 -7.99 5.20
N SER A 38 8.13 -8.39 4.44
CA SER A 38 8.10 -9.64 3.69
C SER A 38 8.11 -10.87 4.60
N ASP A 39 8.71 -10.77 5.76
CA ASP A 39 8.75 -11.89 6.70
C ASP A 39 7.40 -12.16 7.33
N ALA A 40 6.66 -11.12 7.66
CA ALA A 40 5.32 -11.23 8.22
C ALA A 40 4.23 -11.34 7.16
N GLY A 41 4.53 -11.00 5.91
CA GLY A 41 3.54 -10.92 4.84
C GLY A 41 2.52 -9.81 5.07
N LYS A 42 2.98 -8.67 5.60
CA LYS A 42 2.09 -7.56 5.97
C LYS A 42 2.55 -6.26 5.34
N ILE A 43 1.59 -5.40 5.06
CA ILE A 43 1.82 -4.06 4.57
C ILE A 43 1.34 -3.08 5.64
N TYR A 44 2.21 -2.17 6.05
CA TYR A 44 1.91 -1.15 7.04
C TYR A 44 1.94 0.22 6.38
N PHE A 45 1.01 1.07 6.75
CA PHE A 45 1.02 2.44 6.25
C PHE A 45 0.59 3.40 7.36
N HIS A 46 1.01 4.64 7.18
CA HIS A 46 0.79 5.71 8.15
C HIS A 46 -0.30 6.64 7.62
N GLY A 47 -1.18 7.08 8.51
CA GLY A 47 -2.23 8.01 8.16
C GLY A 47 -2.78 8.70 9.40
N ALA A 48 -3.68 9.66 9.17
CA ALA A 48 -4.35 10.36 10.25
C ALA A 48 -5.28 9.41 11.02
N ARG A 49 -5.49 9.69 12.30
CA ARG A 49 -6.40 8.90 13.13
C ARG A 49 -7.86 9.11 12.78
N VAL A 50 -8.17 10.26 12.20
CA VAL A 50 -9.53 10.60 11.79
C VAL A 50 -9.50 10.98 10.32
N GLY A 51 -10.62 10.84 9.65
CA GLY A 51 -10.77 11.20 8.25
C GLY A 51 -11.57 10.15 7.50
N HIS A 52 -11.81 10.40 6.23
CA HIS A 52 -12.64 9.54 5.39
C HIS A 52 -12.12 8.11 5.32
N LYS A 53 -10.81 7.96 5.19
CA LYS A 53 -10.16 6.65 5.13
C LYS A 53 -10.38 5.84 6.41
N VAL A 54 -10.23 6.48 7.57
CA VAL A 54 -10.41 5.81 8.86
C VAL A 54 -11.86 5.43 9.07
N ASP A 55 -12.79 6.32 8.73
CA ASP A 55 -14.22 6.04 8.84
C ASP A 55 -14.64 4.89 7.93
N ALA A 56 -14.11 4.84 6.73
CA ALA A 56 -14.37 3.76 5.79
C ALA A 56 -13.89 2.41 6.34
N LEU A 57 -12.72 2.37 6.98
CA LEU A 57 -12.19 1.14 7.58
C LEU A 57 -13.01 0.65 8.76
N LYS A 58 -13.67 1.55 9.50
CA LYS A 58 -14.59 1.16 10.56
C LYS A 58 -15.84 0.49 10.02
N SER A 59 -16.26 0.86 8.82
CA SER A 59 -17.42 0.25 8.16
C SER A 59 -17.10 -1.08 7.51
N SER A 60 -15.93 -1.19 6.89
CA SER A 60 -15.48 -2.43 6.26
C SER A 60 -13.96 -2.49 6.28
N ASP A 61 -13.42 -3.62 6.73
CA ASP A 61 -11.97 -3.82 6.77
C ASP A 61 -11.39 -4.40 5.47
N LYS A 62 -12.22 -4.75 4.52
CA LYS A 62 -11.77 -5.31 3.24
C LYS A 62 -11.24 -4.19 2.37
N VAL A 63 -9.99 -4.34 1.92
CA VAL A 63 -9.28 -3.31 1.16
C VAL A 63 -8.53 -3.92 -0.01
N CYS A 64 -8.11 -3.05 -0.90
CA CYS A 64 -7.24 -3.38 -2.00
C CYS A 64 -6.05 -2.42 -1.97
N PHE A 65 -4.86 -2.95 -2.14
CA PHE A 65 -3.63 -2.16 -2.15
C PHE A 65 -2.90 -2.41 -3.45
N THR A 66 -2.49 -1.36 -4.14
CA THR A 66 -1.89 -1.45 -5.46
C THR A 66 -0.58 -0.69 -5.52
N VAL A 67 0.44 -1.33 -6.07
CA VAL A 67 1.67 -0.67 -6.50
C VAL A 67 1.89 -0.94 -7.98
N TYR A 68 2.58 -0.04 -8.62
CA TYR A 68 2.95 -0.22 -10.03
C TYR A 68 4.29 0.44 -10.29
N GLY A 69 4.95 -0.01 -11.32
CA GLY A 69 6.26 0.51 -11.67
C GLY A 69 6.91 -0.27 -12.80
N ASN A 70 8.22 -0.08 -12.92
CA ASN A 70 9.03 -0.75 -13.95
C ASN A 70 8.46 -0.53 -15.36
N GLU A 71 8.04 0.72 -15.62
CA GLU A 71 7.52 1.09 -16.93
C GLU A 71 8.61 0.96 -17.98
N THR A 72 8.29 0.25 -19.05
CA THR A 72 9.13 0.16 -20.23
C THR A 72 8.31 0.53 -21.46
N VAL A 73 8.94 1.29 -22.37
CA VAL A 73 8.32 1.63 -23.64
C VAL A 73 9.03 0.83 -24.71
N LYS A 74 8.27 -0.02 -25.41
CA LYS A 74 8.80 -0.76 -26.56
C LYS A 74 8.39 -0.02 -27.82
N GLU A 75 9.36 0.47 -28.57
CA GLU A 75 9.11 1.24 -29.79
C GLU A 75 8.23 0.48 -30.78
N GLU A 76 8.45 -0.81 -30.89
CA GLU A 76 7.72 -1.67 -31.82
C GLU A 76 6.23 -1.78 -31.49
N ALA A 77 5.87 -1.69 -30.23
CA ALA A 77 4.49 -1.82 -29.78
C ALA A 77 3.78 -0.49 -29.62
N TRP A 78 4.50 0.62 -29.64
CA TRP A 78 3.96 1.97 -29.46
C TRP A 78 3.17 2.13 -28.17
N ALA A 79 3.47 1.31 -27.15
CA ALA A 79 2.75 1.32 -25.89
C ALA A 79 3.72 1.11 -24.71
N PRO A 80 3.48 1.75 -23.59
CA PRO A 80 4.24 1.46 -22.37
C PRO A 80 3.80 0.13 -21.77
N PHE A 81 4.75 -0.58 -21.17
CA PHE A 81 4.50 -1.78 -20.39
C PHE A 81 4.82 -1.47 -18.95
N VAL A 82 3.87 -1.75 -18.06
CA VAL A 82 3.97 -1.44 -16.64
C VAL A 82 3.69 -2.71 -15.86
N GLN A 83 4.48 -2.96 -14.84
CA GLN A 83 4.20 -4.02 -13.88
C GLN A 83 3.35 -3.47 -12.74
N SER A 84 2.41 -4.26 -12.28
CA SER A 84 1.61 -3.88 -11.11
C SER A 84 1.37 -5.08 -10.21
N THR A 85 1.19 -4.80 -8.94
CA THR A 85 0.80 -5.78 -7.94
C THR A 85 -0.43 -5.26 -7.22
N VAL A 86 -1.49 -6.07 -7.21
CA VAL A 86 -2.74 -5.75 -6.51
C VAL A 86 -2.92 -6.76 -5.39
N VAL A 87 -3.07 -6.25 -4.17
CA VAL A 87 -3.22 -7.07 -2.97
C VAL A 87 -4.62 -6.86 -2.41
N PHE A 88 -5.37 -7.94 -2.29
CA PHE A 88 -6.66 -7.92 -1.61
C PHE A 88 -6.45 -8.43 -0.19
N GLY A 89 -7.00 -7.73 0.79
CA GLY A 89 -6.81 -8.13 2.17
C GLY A 89 -7.68 -7.36 3.13
N ARG A 90 -7.35 -7.50 4.40
CA ARG A 90 -8.03 -6.79 5.47
C ARG A 90 -7.07 -5.81 6.12
N CYS A 91 -7.61 -4.66 6.47
CA CYS A 91 -6.85 -3.57 7.06
C CYS A 91 -7.36 -3.32 8.47
N HIS A 92 -6.44 -3.23 9.42
CA HIS A 92 -6.77 -2.97 10.82
C HIS A 92 -5.95 -1.80 11.31
N LEU A 93 -6.57 -0.97 12.15
CA LEU A 93 -5.89 0.14 12.80
C LEU A 93 -5.07 -0.42 13.96
N LEU A 94 -3.79 -0.07 14.01
CA LEU A 94 -2.96 -0.40 15.17
C LEU A 94 -3.25 0.61 16.28
N GLU A 95 -3.43 0.10 17.48
CA GLU A 95 -3.56 0.95 18.66
C GLU A 95 -2.20 1.56 19.02
N GLU A 96 -2.22 2.68 19.71
CA GLU A 96 -1.01 3.30 20.20
C GLU A 96 -0.24 2.36 21.10
N GLY A 97 1.08 2.37 20.99
CA GLY A 97 1.95 1.55 21.81
C GLY A 97 3.27 1.28 21.11
N THR A 98 4.03 0.36 21.70
CA THR A 98 5.37 0.03 21.22
C THR A 98 5.37 -0.49 19.78
N GLU A 99 4.42 -1.34 19.44
CA GLU A 99 4.33 -1.90 18.08
C GLU A 99 4.10 -0.80 17.05
N ALA A 100 3.14 0.08 17.29
CA ALA A 100 2.85 1.19 16.38
C ALA A 100 4.07 2.10 16.21
N THR A 101 4.77 2.38 17.30
CA THR A 101 5.98 3.21 17.28
C THR A 101 7.08 2.57 16.44
N GLU A 102 7.31 1.29 16.60
CA GLU A 102 8.32 0.55 15.82
C GLU A 102 7.97 0.53 14.33
N ILE A 103 6.70 0.36 13.99
CA ILE A 103 6.25 0.39 12.60
C ILE A 103 6.45 1.77 11.99
N LEU A 104 6.15 2.84 12.72
CA LEU A 104 6.39 4.20 12.25
C LEU A 104 7.87 4.46 11.98
N LYS A 105 8.75 3.93 12.83
CA LYS A 105 10.20 4.03 12.59
C LYS A 105 10.62 3.31 11.32
N LYS A 106 10.06 2.15 11.05
CA LYS A 106 10.37 1.38 9.83
C LYS A 106 9.89 2.12 8.57
N ILE A 107 8.71 2.71 8.62
CA ILE A 107 8.21 3.53 7.52
C ILE A 107 9.12 4.74 7.30
N ALA A 108 9.48 5.43 8.39
CA ALA A 108 10.37 6.59 8.31
C ALA A 108 11.72 6.25 7.69
N ARG A 109 12.31 5.11 8.03
CA ARG A 109 13.59 4.68 7.47
C ARG A 109 13.54 4.43 5.97
N LYS A 110 12.40 4.01 5.45
CA LYS A 110 12.22 3.80 4.01
C LYS A 110 12.33 5.11 3.24
N TYR A 111 11.79 6.19 3.77
CA TYR A 111 11.72 7.49 3.08
C TYR A 111 12.82 8.46 3.54
N TYR A 112 13.32 8.29 4.75
CA TYR A 112 14.34 9.13 5.37
C TYR A 112 15.39 8.24 6.02
N PRO A 113 16.26 7.62 5.22
CA PRO A 113 17.19 6.61 5.74
C PRO A 113 18.31 7.16 6.64
N ASN A 114 18.47 8.47 6.73
CA ASN A 114 19.50 9.10 7.58
C ASN A 114 18.90 9.76 8.80
#